data_ce4c3b8b6d30d4f5dbbab87a0c40f278
#
_entry.id   ce4c3b8b6d30d4f5dbbab87a0c40f278
#
_cell.length_a   1.000
_cell.length_b   1.000
_cell.length_c   1.000
_cell.angle_alpha   90.00
_cell.angle_beta   90.00
_cell.angle_gamma   90.00
#
_symmetry.space_group_name_H-M   'P 1'
#
loop_
_entity.id
_entity.type
_entity.pdbx_description
1 polymer ?
#
loop_
_entity_poly.entity_id
_entity_poly.type
_entity_poly.pdbx_seq_one_letter_code
_entity_poly.pdbx_strand_id
1 'polypeptide(L)'
;MDTDKFQTYIIGHWNYPEHTVKPVYVVSNGEQVELLLNGKSLGKGKRESHFLFTFDKVAYQPGRLEAVSYDGKGREVSRYTLSTVGEAARLELTAIQNPEGFHADGADMALLQVEVVDKDGRRCPLDNRTVRFTLKGEAEWRGGIAKGKDNHILDMNLPVECGINRALIRSTAKAGKIVVTAEAEGLPAARLTLQTVPVKVADGLSDYLPQLTLKGRLDKGETPL
;
A
#
# COMPACT_ATOMS: atom_id res chain seq x y z
N MET A 1 3.77 -14.96 6.57
CA MET A 1 2.37 -15.03 6.11
C MET A 1 1.55 -15.52 7.30
N ASP A 2 0.40 -14.91 7.55
CA ASP A 2 -0.50 -15.36 8.61
C ASP A 2 -1.14 -16.67 8.13
N THR A 3 -0.83 -17.79 8.81
CA THR A 3 -1.29 -19.13 8.42
C THR A 3 -2.73 -19.42 8.87
N ASP A 4 -3.29 -18.55 9.72
CA ASP A 4 -4.64 -18.73 10.25
C ASP A 4 -5.74 -18.36 9.24
N LYS A 5 -5.37 -17.74 8.13
CA LYS A 5 -6.30 -17.34 7.05
C LYS A 5 -5.71 -17.67 5.69
N PHE A 6 -6.55 -18.16 4.81
CA PHE A 6 -6.17 -18.29 3.41
C PHE A 6 -6.01 -16.92 2.78
N GLN A 7 -4.90 -16.75 2.05
CA GLN A 7 -4.54 -15.50 1.37
C GLN A 7 -4.05 -15.80 -0.03
N THR A 8 -4.41 -14.92 -0.95
CA THR A 8 -3.98 -15.01 -2.35
C THR A 8 -3.58 -13.60 -2.81
N TYR A 9 -2.50 -13.49 -3.56
CA TYR A 9 -2.00 -12.23 -4.09
C TYR A 9 -1.34 -12.43 -5.45
N ILE A 10 -1.77 -11.68 -6.47
CA ILE A 10 -1.11 -11.64 -7.78
C ILE A 10 0.01 -10.61 -7.70
N ILE A 11 1.24 -11.00 -8.04
CA ILE A 11 2.40 -10.12 -7.99
C ILE A 11 2.39 -9.19 -9.21
N GLY A 12 2.43 -7.87 -8.95
CA GLY A 12 2.53 -6.83 -9.97
C GLY A 12 1.22 -6.14 -10.28
N HIS A 13 1.03 -5.74 -11.52
CA HIS A 13 -0.13 -5.02 -12.03
C HIS A 13 -0.70 -5.69 -13.29
N TRP A 14 -1.87 -5.19 -13.78
CA TRP A 14 -2.47 -5.67 -15.01
C TRP A 14 -2.72 -4.53 -15.99
N ASN A 15 -1.63 -3.78 -16.31
CA ASN A 15 -1.57 -2.74 -17.33
C ASN A 15 -0.32 -2.95 -18.19
N TYR A 16 -0.49 -3.46 -19.40
CA TYR A 16 0.61 -3.74 -20.34
C TYR A 16 0.24 -3.27 -21.73
N PRO A 17 1.21 -3.09 -22.64
CA PRO A 17 0.95 -2.91 -24.05
C PRO A 17 0.15 -4.09 -24.64
N GLU A 18 -0.62 -3.83 -25.68
CA GLU A 18 -1.30 -4.87 -26.44
C GLU A 18 -0.29 -5.94 -26.93
N HIS A 19 -0.78 -7.15 -27.06
CA HIS A 19 0.02 -8.33 -27.48
C HIS A 19 1.14 -8.76 -26.51
N THR A 20 1.23 -8.16 -25.33
CA THR A 20 2.17 -8.63 -24.31
C THR A 20 1.81 -10.04 -23.86
N VAL A 21 2.80 -10.94 -23.88
CA VAL A 21 2.72 -12.28 -23.30
C VAL A 21 3.78 -12.39 -22.22
N LYS A 22 3.40 -12.73 -21.00
CA LYS A 22 4.31 -12.75 -19.86
C LYS A 22 3.92 -13.81 -18.84
N PRO A 23 4.85 -14.25 -17.97
CA PRO A 23 4.47 -15.03 -16.80
C PRO A 23 3.69 -14.19 -15.79
N VAL A 24 2.74 -14.83 -15.13
CA VAL A 24 2.02 -14.28 -13.96
C VAL A 24 2.39 -15.12 -12.75
N TYR A 25 2.74 -14.44 -11.67
CA TYR A 25 3.12 -15.06 -10.41
C TYR A 25 2.06 -14.77 -9.37
N VAL A 26 1.65 -15.81 -8.66
CA VAL A 26 0.67 -15.72 -7.59
C VAL A 26 1.25 -16.31 -6.32
N VAL A 27 1.16 -15.58 -5.22
CA VAL A 27 1.50 -16.09 -3.88
C VAL A 27 0.21 -16.48 -3.17
N SER A 28 0.13 -17.71 -2.71
CA SER A 28 -1.02 -18.21 -1.93
C SER A 28 -0.63 -19.34 -0.99
N ASN A 29 -1.32 -19.43 0.15
CA ASN A 29 -1.25 -20.58 1.06
C ASN A 29 -2.35 -21.63 0.79
N GLY A 30 -3.09 -21.51 -0.32
CA GLY A 30 -4.00 -22.54 -0.80
C GLY A 30 -3.26 -23.75 -1.44
N GLU A 31 -3.93 -24.87 -1.58
CA GLU A 31 -3.37 -26.08 -2.21
C GLU A 31 -3.25 -25.97 -3.73
N GLN A 32 -4.18 -25.27 -4.36
CA GLN A 32 -4.21 -25.03 -5.79
C GLN A 32 -4.61 -23.59 -6.06
N VAL A 33 -4.11 -23.05 -7.18
CA VAL A 33 -4.49 -21.71 -7.67
C VAL A 33 -4.90 -21.81 -9.12
N GLU A 34 -6.05 -21.25 -9.45
CA GLU A 34 -6.55 -21.07 -10.82
C GLU A 34 -6.50 -19.58 -11.19
N LEU A 35 -6.08 -19.29 -12.41
CA LEU A 35 -6.06 -17.94 -12.95
C LEU A 35 -7.23 -17.76 -13.94
N LEU A 36 -7.97 -16.68 -13.80
CA LEU A 36 -9.03 -16.31 -14.73
C LEU A 36 -8.75 -14.94 -15.33
N LEU A 37 -9.01 -14.78 -16.61
CA LEU A 37 -8.96 -13.52 -17.33
C LEU A 37 -10.33 -13.23 -17.92
N ASN A 38 -10.95 -12.12 -17.48
CA ASN A 38 -12.30 -11.73 -17.88
C ASN A 38 -13.34 -12.86 -17.67
N GLY A 39 -13.18 -13.58 -16.56
CA GLY A 39 -14.05 -14.71 -16.19
C GLY A 39 -13.75 -16.04 -16.90
N LYS A 40 -12.83 -16.05 -17.86
CA LYS A 40 -12.39 -17.29 -18.56
C LYS A 40 -11.19 -17.88 -17.85
N SER A 41 -11.26 -19.16 -17.49
CA SER A 41 -10.14 -19.89 -16.88
C SER A 41 -8.96 -20.01 -17.84
N LEU A 42 -7.77 -19.72 -17.35
CA LEU A 42 -6.48 -19.94 -17.98
C LEU A 42 -5.81 -21.22 -17.44
N GLY A 43 -6.50 -21.94 -16.56
CA GLY A 43 -6.02 -23.17 -15.95
C GLY A 43 -5.37 -22.97 -14.59
N LYS A 44 -4.80 -24.05 -14.05
CA LYS A 44 -4.14 -24.09 -12.75
C LYS A 44 -2.66 -23.78 -12.89
N GLY A 45 -2.15 -22.97 -11.94
CA GLY A 45 -0.74 -22.62 -11.87
C GLY A 45 0.15 -23.79 -11.44
N LYS A 46 1.37 -23.79 -11.94
CA LYS A 46 2.41 -24.71 -11.48
C LYS A 46 2.93 -24.21 -10.13
N ARG A 47 2.90 -25.07 -9.11
CA ARG A 47 3.48 -24.76 -7.81
C ARG A 47 5.01 -24.91 -7.89
N GLU A 48 5.73 -23.79 -7.85
CA GLU A 48 7.20 -23.76 -7.92
C GLU A 48 7.85 -23.92 -6.55
N SER A 49 7.23 -23.38 -5.51
CA SER A 49 7.65 -23.50 -4.13
C SER A 49 6.43 -23.44 -3.19
N HIS A 50 6.64 -23.44 -1.87
CA HIS A 50 5.57 -23.55 -0.88
C HIS A 50 4.34 -22.66 -1.15
N PHE A 51 4.58 -21.41 -1.54
CA PHE A 51 3.50 -20.43 -1.71
C PHE A 51 3.47 -19.80 -3.10
N LEU A 52 4.40 -20.15 -4.00
CA LEU A 52 4.52 -19.54 -5.31
C LEU A 52 3.90 -20.43 -6.39
N PHE A 53 2.96 -19.87 -7.12
CA PHE A 53 2.33 -20.45 -8.30
C PHE A 53 2.66 -19.64 -9.54
N THR A 54 3.07 -20.31 -10.61
CA THR A 54 3.48 -19.70 -11.87
C THR A 54 2.54 -20.08 -13.00
N PHE A 55 2.23 -19.08 -13.85
CA PHE A 55 1.49 -19.21 -15.11
C PHE A 55 2.37 -18.65 -16.22
N ASP A 56 3.04 -19.51 -16.98
CA ASP A 56 4.19 -19.14 -17.82
C ASP A 56 3.88 -18.21 -19.00
N LYS A 57 2.74 -18.34 -19.66
CA LYS A 57 2.41 -17.63 -20.90
C LYS A 57 1.00 -17.07 -20.86
N VAL A 58 0.82 -15.97 -20.13
CA VAL A 58 -0.45 -15.29 -20.08
C VAL A 58 -0.45 -14.13 -21.06
N ALA A 59 -1.32 -14.20 -22.08
CA ALA A 59 -1.51 -13.11 -23.02
C ALA A 59 -2.34 -12.00 -22.34
N TYR A 60 -1.81 -10.78 -22.37
CA TYR A 60 -2.51 -9.63 -21.83
C TYR A 60 -3.75 -9.32 -22.65
N GLN A 61 -4.85 -9.10 -21.95
CA GLN A 61 -6.06 -8.48 -22.45
C GLN A 61 -6.57 -7.50 -21.38
N PRO A 62 -7.02 -6.31 -21.76
CA PRO A 62 -7.64 -5.39 -20.81
C PRO A 62 -8.81 -6.04 -20.08
N GLY A 63 -8.98 -5.69 -18.80
CA GLY A 63 -10.07 -6.20 -17.99
C GLY A 63 -9.62 -6.72 -16.64
N ARG A 64 -10.16 -7.84 -16.20
CA ARG A 64 -10.02 -8.38 -14.85
C ARG A 64 -9.23 -9.69 -14.85
N LEU A 65 -8.11 -9.69 -14.14
CA LEU A 65 -7.30 -10.87 -13.85
C LEU A 65 -7.57 -11.31 -12.41
N GLU A 66 -7.98 -12.57 -12.24
CA GLU A 66 -8.36 -13.10 -10.92
C GLU A 66 -7.55 -14.36 -10.63
N ALA A 67 -6.99 -14.44 -9.43
CA ALA A 67 -6.41 -15.66 -8.90
C ALA A 67 -7.35 -16.22 -7.84
N VAL A 68 -7.78 -17.46 -8.02
CA VAL A 68 -8.68 -18.18 -7.11
C VAL A 68 -7.92 -19.33 -6.50
N SER A 69 -7.85 -19.37 -5.18
CA SER A 69 -7.17 -20.42 -4.44
C SER A 69 -8.17 -21.41 -3.85
N TYR A 70 -7.79 -22.66 -3.88
CA TYR A 70 -8.59 -23.79 -3.39
C TYR A 70 -7.86 -24.55 -2.30
N ASP A 71 -8.62 -25.14 -1.37
CA ASP A 71 -8.12 -26.09 -0.38
C ASP A 71 -7.92 -27.49 -0.98
N GLY A 72 -7.42 -28.43 -0.16
CA GLY A 72 -7.22 -29.82 -0.55
C GLY A 72 -8.51 -30.59 -0.92
N LYS A 73 -9.69 -30.00 -0.64
CA LYS A 73 -11.01 -30.55 -0.99
C LYS A 73 -11.61 -29.87 -2.23
N GLY A 74 -10.88 -28.98 -2.88
CA GLY A 74 -11.32 -28.23 -4.07
C GLY A 74 -12.34 -27.11 -3.77
N ARG A 75 -12.47 -26.67 -2.53
CA ARG A 75 -13.33 -25.52 -2.16
C ARG A 75 -12.55 -24.24 -2.33
N GLU A 76 -13.16 -23.19 -2.91
CA GLU A 76 -12.59 -21.85 -2.96
C GLU A 76 -12.39 -21.31 -1.53
N VAL A 77 -11.18 -20.86 -1.23
CA VAL A 77 -10.80 -20.36 0.10
C VAL A 77 -10.29 -18.92 0.09
N SER A 78 -9.82 -18.45 -1.06
CA SER A 78 -9.35 -17.06 -1.21
C SER A 78 -9.34 -16.64 -2.68
N ARG A 79 -9.58 -15.35 -2.92
CA ARG A 79 -9.55 -14.74 -4.26
C ARG A 79 -8.84 -13.40 -4.22
N TYR A 80 -8.08 -13.11 -5.24
CA TYR A 80 -7.46 -11.81 -5.45
C TYR A 80 -7.69 -11.33 -6.89
N THR A 81 -7.97 -10.04 -7.05
CA THR A 81 -8.32 -9.47 -8.36
C THR A 81 -7.44 -8.27 -8.66
N LEU A 82 -6.87 -8.24 -9.85
CA LEU A 82 -6.31 -7.06 -10.50
C LEU A 82 -7.20 -6.64 -11.65
N SER A 83 -7.33 -5.33 -11.86
CA SER A 83 -8.04 -4.80 -13.02
C SER A 83 -7.12 -3.89 -13.81
N THR A 84 -7.31 -3.84 -15.12
CA THR A 84 -6.71 -2.81 -15.95
C THR A 84 -7.24 -1.45 -15.50
N VAL A 85 -6.33 -0.53 -15.30
CA VAL A 85 -6.60 0.81 -14.77
C VAL A 85 -6.65 1.80 -15.94
N GLY A 86 -7.54 2.77 -15.85
CA GLY A 86 -7.67 3.86 -16.82
C GLY A 86 -6.60 4.94 -16.67
N GLU A 87 -6.83 6.08 -17.28
CA GLU A 87 -5.97 7.26 -17.14
C GLU A 87 -6.06 7.84 -15.74
N ALA A 88 -4.96 8.45 -15.31
CA ALA A 88 -4.89 9.16 -14.04
C ALA A 88 -5.93 10.28 -13.98
N ALA A 89 -6.75 10.31 -12.95
CA ALA A 89 -7.84 11.27 -12.79
C ALA A 89 -7.67 12.18 -11.55
N ARG A 90 -7.07 11.70 -10.49
CA ARG A 90 -6.86 12.48 -9.26
C ARG A 90 -5.75 11.90 -8.37
N LEU A 91 -5.34 12.70 -7.40
CA LEU A 91 -4.56 12.23 -6.26
C LEU A 91 -5.50 11.77 -5.13
N GLU A 92 -5.17 10.68 -4.47
CA GLU A 92 -5.72 10.31 -3.16
C GLU A 92 -4.64 10.47 -2.10
N LEU A 93 -4.97 11.19 -1.01
CA LEU A 93 -4.05 11.45 0.09
C LEU A 93 -4.67 10.94 1.38
N THR A 94 -4.01 9.98 2.00
CA THR A 94 -4.43 9.34 3.25
C THR A 94 -3.33 9.40 4.30
N ALA A 95 -3.65 9.09 5.55
CA ALA A 95 -2.66 8.96 6.62
C ALA A 95 -2.78 7.60 7.32
N ILE A 96 -1.64 7.01 7.60
CA ILE A 96 -1.48 5.86 8.48
C ILE A 96 -0.85 6.39 9.76
N GLN A 97 -1.57 6.29 10.84
CA GLN A 97 -1.19 6.81 12.16
C GLN A 97 -1.50 5.78 13.25
N ASN A 98 -1.07 6.05 14.47
CA ASN A 98 -1.42 5.24 15.61
C ASN A 98 -2.97 5.09 15.70
N PRO A 99 -3.51 3.87 15.85
CA PRO A 99 -4.95 3.65 16.00
C PRO A 99 -5.59 4.42 17.17
N GLU A 100 -4.81 4.73 18.20
CA GLU A 100 -5.26 5.51 19.37
C GLU A 100 -5.20 7.04 19.14
N GLY A 101 -4.74 7.47 17.96
CA GLY A 101 -4.63 8.87 17.55
C GLY A 101 -3.19 9.32 17.28
N PHE A 102 -3.06 10.48 16.68
CA PHE A 102 -1.77 11.13 16.43
C PHE A 102 -1.46 12.06 17.59
N HIS A 103 -0.51 11.70 18.46
CA HIS A 103 -0.26 12.36 19.73
C HIS A 103 0.69 13.55 19.59
N ALA A 104 0.38 14.65 20.29
CA ALA A 104 1.21 15.86 20.29
C ALA A 104 2.31 15.75 21.37
N ASP A 105 3.22 14.79 21.21
CA ASP A 105 4.33 14.53 22.14
C ASP A 105 5.70 14.96 21.59
N GLY A 106 5.73 15.48 20.36
CA GLY A 106 6.97 15.87 19.67
C GLY A 106 7.74 14.71 19.08
N ALA A 107 7.25 13.48 19.19
CA ALA A 107 7.90 12.25 18.72
C ALA A 107 7.02 11.37 17.84
N ASP A 108 5.70 11.38 18.08
CA ASP A 108 4.75 10.56 17.32
C ASP A 108 4.74 10.92 15.83
N MET A 109 4.57 9.93 14.99
CA MET A 109 4.67 10.06 13.53
C MET A 109 3.41 9.59 12.83
N ALA A 110 3.07 10.27 11.73
CA ALA A 110 2.09 9.80 10.78
C ALA A 110 2.74 9.61 9.41
N LEU A 111 2.39 8.49 8.75
CA LEU A 111 2.82 8.18 7.41
C LEU A 111 1.73 8.65 6.44
N LEU A 112 2.04 9.67 5.66
CA LEU A 112 1.18 10.16 4.58
C LEU A 112 1.35 9.25 3.38
N GLN A 113 0.26 8.77 2.81
CA GLN A 113 0.29 8.01 1.56
C GLN A 113 -0.43 8.80 0.48
N VAL A 114 0.25 9.04 -0.63
CA VAL A 114 -0.33 9.61 -1.85
C VAL A 114 -0.41 8.54 -2.91
N GLU A 115 -1.56 8.44 -3.57
CA GLU A 115 -1.76 7.58 -4.73
C GLU A 115 -2.28 8.39 -5.90
N VAL A 116 -1.79 8.05 -7.09
CA VAL A 116 -2.39 8.51 -8.36
C VAL A 116 -3.41 7.46 -8.76
N VAL A 117 -4.67 7.87 -8.88
CA VAL A 117 -5.76 6.95 -9.17
C VAL A 117 -6.56 7.39 -10.41
N ASP A 118 -7.18 6.40 -11.05
CA ASP A 118 -8.14 6.64 -12.15
C ASP A 118 -9.50 7.14 -11.62
N LYS A 119 -10.45 7.33 -12.51
CA LYS A 119 -11.82 7.77 -12.18
C LYS A 119 -12.53 6.84 -11.19
N ASP A 120 -12.21 5.55 -11.23
CA ASP A 120 -12.82 4.50 -10.40
C ASP A 120 -12.06 4.30 -9.06
N GLY A 121 -11.04 5.12 -8.77
CA GLY A 121 -10.23 5.02 -7.54
C GLY A 121 -9.19 3.91 -7.57
N ARG A 122 -8.84 3.39 -8.74
CA ARG A 122 -7.82 2.35 -8.88
C ARG A 122 -6.46 2.99 -9.11
N ARG A 123 -5.45 2.56 -8.37
CA ARG A 123 -4.09 3.09 -8.48
C ARG A 123 -3.50 2.85 -9.88
N CYS A 124 -2.96 3.91 -10.46
CA CYS A 124 -2.32 3.91 -11.77
C CYS A 124 -0.88 3.37 -11.68
N PRO A 125 -0.62 2.10 -11.99
CA PRO A 125 0.64 1.44 -11.66
C PRO A 125 1.80 1.84 -12.58
N LEU A 126 1.55 2.61 -13.64
CA LEU A 126 2.58 3.08 -14.57
C LEU A 126 2.89 4.57 -14.35
N ASP A 127 2.24 5.22 -13.39
CA ASP A 127 2.45 6.63 -13.09
C ASP A 127 3.69 6.81 -12.20
N ASN A 128 4.58 7.72 -12.62
CA ASN A 128 5.83 8.04 -11.92
C ASN A 128 6.03 9.56 -11.82
N ARG A 129 4.93 10.34 -11.86
CA ARG A 129 5.00 11.81 -11.76
C ARG A 129 5.50 12.26 -10.39
N THR A 130 6.05 13.47 -10.34
CA THR A 130 6.42 14.10 -9.08
C THR A 130 5.20 14.74 -8.43
N VAL A 131 5.02 14.50 -7.15
CA VAL A 131 4.01 15.12 -6.30
C VAL A 131 4.70 16.13 -5.38
N ARG A 132 4.21 17.36 -5.38
CA ARG A 132 4.64 18.42 -4.48
C ARG A 132 3.72 18.48 -3.27
N PHE A 133 4.31 18.50 -2.08
CA PHE A 133 3.59 18.60 -0.83
C PHE A 133 3.72 19.99 -0.21
N THR A 134 2.71 20.38 0.54
CA THR A 134 2.76 21.50 1.49
C THR A 134 2.15 21.06 2.82
N LEU A 135 2.74 21.54 3.93
CA LEU A 135 2.31 21.26 5.29
C LEU A 135 2.03 22.57 6.02
N LYS A 136 0.91 22.64 6.73
CA LYS A 136 0.55 23.74 7.63
C LYS A 136 0.01 23.18 8.94
N GLY A 137 0.38 23.81 10.07
CA GLY A 137 -0.10 23.43 11.40
C GLY A 137 0.97 22.77 12.27
N GLU A 138 0.53 22.02 13.28
CA GLU A 138 1.35 21.54 14.40
C GLU A 138 2.04 20.20 14.08
N ALA A 139 2.80 20.18 13.01
CA ALA A 139 3.67 19.05 12.63
C ALA A 139 4.91 19.53 11.86
N GLU A 140 5.93 18.69 11.85
CA GLU A 140 7.16 18.86 11.08
C GLU A 140 7.19 17.89 9.91
N TRP A 141 7.57 18.38 8.75
CA TRP A 141 7.79 17.56 7.57
C TRP A 141 9.09 16.76 7.70
N ARG A 142 9.03 15.46 7.47
CA ARG A 142 10.20 14.57 7.47
C ARG A 142 10.54 14.04 6.08
N GLY A 143 9.63 14.20 5.10
CA GLY A 143 9.84 13.83 3.71
C GLY A 143 9.74 12.33 3.43
N GLY A 144 10.30 11.93 2.31
CA GLY A 144 10.41 10.53 1.91
C GLY A 144 11.65 9.84 2.46
N ILE A 145 12.06 8.75 1.81
CA ILE A 145 13.26 7.99 2.15
C ILE A 145 14.41 8.29 1.18
N ALA A 146 15.63 8.01 1.62
CA ALA A 146 16.78 7.95 0.72
C ALA A 146 16.75 6.60 -0.04
N LYS A 147 16.96 6.66 -1.38
CA LYS A 147 16.97 5.48 -2.23
C LYS A 147 18.12 5.58 -3.24
N GLY A 148 19.11 4.76 -3.09
CA GLY A 148 20.31 4.80 -3.92
C GLY A 148 20.99 6.18 -3.84
N LYS A 149 21.11 6.84 -4.98
CA LYS A 149 21.65 8.20 -5.10
C LYS A 149 20.64 9.31 -4.81
N ASP A 150 19.36 8.98 -4.79
CA ASP A 150 18.29 9.94 -4.59
C ASP A 150 17.96 10.05 -3.10
N ASN A 151 17.94 11.27 -2.59
CA ASN A 151 17.66 11.55 -1.19
C ASN A 151 16.42 12.44 -1.09
N HIS A 152 15.33 11.88 -0.61
CA HIS A 152 14.05 12.57 -0.41
C HIS A 152 13.75 12.89 1.06
N ILE A 153 14.75 12.77 1.94
CA ILE A 153 14.63 13.20 3.33
C ILE A 153 14.45 14.73 3.35
N LEU A 154 13.40 15.20 4.00
CA LEU A 154 12.95 16.59 4.06
C LEU A 154 12.52 17.20 2.71
N ASP A 155 12.60 16.46 1.61
CA ASP A 155 12.14 16.95 0.31
C ASP A 155 10.62 17.03 0.28
N MET A 156 10.10 18.15 -0.26
CA MET A 156 8.67 18.38 -0.47
C MET A 156 8.19 17.87 -1.84
N ASN A 157 9.10 17.46 -2.72
CA ASN A 157 8.81 16.97 -4.06
C ASN A 157 9.19 15.50 -4.14
N LEU A 158 8.20 14.63 -4.12
CA LEU A 158 8.41 13.20 -4.11
C LEU A 158 7.84 12.56 -5.38
N PRO A 159 8.66 11.82 -6.16
CA PRO A 159 8.13 11.05 -7.27
C PRO A 159 7.28 9.91 -6.74
N VAL A 160 6.10 9.67 -7.34
CA VAL A 160 5.42 8.38 -7.12
C VAL A 160 6.16 7.29 -7.88
N GLU A 161 6.18 6.09 -7.32
CA GLU A 161 6.68 4.87 -7.97
C GLU A 161 5.52 3.91 -8.13
N CYS A 162 5.22 3.53 -9.36
CA CYS A 162 4.03 2.73 -9.64
C CYS A 162 2.74 3.35 -9.08
N GLY A 163 2.61 4.67 -9.18
CA GLY A 163 1.44 5.43 -8.76
C GLY A 163 1.27 5.63 -7.26
N ILE A 164 2.29 5.38 -6.44
CA ILE A 164 2.23 5.54 -4.98
C ILE A 164 3.55 6.08 -4.42
N ASN A 165 3.48 6.90 -3.39
CA ASN A 165 4.61 7.20 -2.52
C ASN A 165 4.13 7.53 -1.11
N ARG A 166 5.07 7.57 -0.18
CA ARG A 166 4.83 7.87 1.22
C ARG A 166 5.81 8.89 1.75
N ALA A 167 5.31 9.76 2.62
CA ALA A 167 6.09 10.74 3.36
C ALA A 167 5.78 10.66 4.85
N LEU A 168 6.76 11.00 5.67
CA LEU A 168 6.60 11.08 7.12
C LEU A 168 6.37 12.52 7.56
N ILE A 169 5.50 12.70 8.52
CA ILE A 169 5.39 13.91 9.35
C ILE A 169 5.52 13.51 10.82
N ARG A 170 6.09 14.41 11.63
CA ARG A 170 6.24 14.24 13.06
C ARG A 170 5.40 15.29 13.77
N SER A 171 4.72 14.93 14.87
CA SER A 171 3.99 15.88 15.69
C SER A 171 4.92 16.90 16.35
N THR A 172 4.39 18.07 16.68
CA THR A 172 4.99 18.97 17.68
C THR A 172 4.45 18.62 19.07
N ALA A 173 5.03 19.19 20.12
CA ALA A 173 4.49 19.06 21.49
C ALA A 173 3.21 19.89 21.72
N LYS A 174 2.73 20.60 20.71
CA LYS A 174 1.51 21.40 20.77
C LYS A 174 0.41 20.72 19.96
N ALA A 175 -0.69 20.40 20.62
CA ALA A 175 -1.84 19.82 19.94
C ALA A 175 -2.51 20.84 19.02
N GLY A 176 -2.91 20.40 17.84
CA GLY A 176 -3.53 21.28 16.87
C GLY A 176 -3.88 20.62 15.56
N LYS A 177 -4.45 21.42 14.68
CA LYS A 177 -4.82 21.03 13.32
C LYS A 177 -3.61 21.02 12.41
N ILE A 178 -3.52 19.99 11.58
CA ILE A 178 -2.53 19.82 10.53
C ILE A 178 -3.24 19.74 9.20
N VAL A 179 -2.75 20.46 8.20
CA VAL A 179 -3.27 20.43 6.84
C VAL A 179 -2.14 20.10 5.90
N VAL A 180 -2.29 19.01 5.16
CA VAL A 180 -1.38 18.60 4.10
C VAL A 180 -2.09 18.77 2.76
N THR A 181 -1.40 19.34 1.78
CA THR A 181 -1.86 19.41 0.40
C THR A 181 -0.83 18.73 -0.50
N ALA A 182 -1.31 17.92 -1.43
CA ALA A 182 -0.51 17.25 -2.47
C ALA A 182 -0.97 17.76 -3.84
N GLU A 183 -0.03 18.17 -4.67
CA GLU A 183 -0.25 18.71 -6.02
C GLU A 183 0.61 17.96 -7.03
N ALA A 184 0.07 17.67 -8.20
CA ALA A 184 0.80 17.09 -9.32
C ALA A 184 0.29 17.65 -10.64
N GLU A 185 1.16 17.71 -11.64
CA GLU A 185 0.81 18.24 -12.95
C GLU A 185 -0.35 17.47 -13.58
N GLY A 186 -1.32 18.22 -14.09
CA GLY A 186 -2.49 17.67 -14.78
C GLY A 186 -3.53 16.99 -13.90
N LEU A 187 -3.41 17.05 -12.57
CA LEU A 187 -4.36 16.46 -11.62
C LEU A 187 -4.89 17.49 -10.62
N PRO A 188 -6.14 17.35 -10.14
CA PRO A 188 -6.64 18.13 -9.03
C PRO A 188 -5.81 17.93 -7.78
N ALA A 189 -5.58 19.01 -7.01
CA ALA A 189 -4.89 18.93 -5.73
C ALA A 189 -5.69 18.11 -4.70
N ALA A 190 -5.00 17.24 -3.97
CA ALA A 190 -5.59 16.50 -2.84
C ALA A 190 -5.25 17.20 -1.53
N ARG A 191 -6.19 17.17 -0.57
CA ARG A 191 -6.02 17.79 0.74
C ARG A 191 -6.44 16.84 1.85
N LEU A 192 -5.58 16.72 2.87
CA LEU A 192 -5.83 15.94 4.07
C LEU A 192 -5.77 16.86 5.29
N THR A 193 -6.71 16.66 6.21
CA THR A 193 -6.70 17.35 7.52
C THR A 193 -6.56 16.31 8.61
N LEU A 194 -5.59 16.50 9.49
CA LEU A 194 -5.38 15.69 10.69
C LEU A 194 -5.53 16.57 11.93
N GLN A 195 -5.80 15.94 13.06
CA GLN A 195 -5.86 16.58 14.36
C GLN A 195 -4.99 15.79 15.33
N THR A 196 -4.05 16.45 16.01
CA THR A 196 -3.27 15.79 17.06
C THR A 196 -4.01 15.76 18.38
N VAL A 197 -3.82 14.67 19.11
CA VAL A 197 -4.35 14.47 20.48
C VAL A 197 -3.36 15.08 21.48
N PRO A 198 -3.81 15.93 22.42
CA PRO A 198 -2.93 16.49 23.41
C PRO A 198 -2.42 15.42 24.39
N VAL A 199 -1.15 15.48 24.73
CA VAL A 199 -0.53 14.66 25.77
C VAL A 199 0.30 15.54 26.68
N LYS A 200 0.51 15.09 27.91
CA LYS A 200 1.41 15.76 28.82
C LYS A 200 2.83 15.35 28.50
N VAL A 201 3.66 16.33 28.20
CA VAL A 201 5.10 16.15 28.00
C VAL A 201 5.84 16.97 29.06
N ALA A 202 6.71 16.34 29.84
CA ALA A 202 7.55 17.00 30.81
C ALA A 202 9.01 16.56 30.58
N ASP A 203 9.92 17.53 30.56
CA ASP A 203 11.37 17.28 30.33
C ASP A 203 11.69 16.45 29.07
N GLY A 204 10.87 16.64 28.03
CA GLY A 204 11.01 15.90 26.77
C GLY A 204 10.48 14.45 26.80
N LEU A 205 9.82 14.05 27.87
CA LEU A 205 9.21 12.74 28.02
C LEU A 205 7.68 12.85 28.04
N SER A 206 7.02 11.95 27.32
CA SER A 206 5.58 11.74 27.38
C SER A 206 5.28 10.65 28.40
N ASP A 207 4.22 10.85 29.20
CA ASP A 207 3.66 9.81 30.06
C ASP A 207 2.69 8.89 29.33
N TYR A 208 2.47 9.14 28.04
CA TYR A 208 1.69 8.25 27.17
C TYR A 208 2.52 7.04 26.75
N LEU A 209 2.06 5.87 27.14
CA LEU A 209 2.62 4.58 26.68
C LEU A 209 1.55 3.87 25.85
N PRO A 210 1.77 3.67 24.53
CA PRO A 210 0.80 2.98 23.70
C PRO A 210 0.61 1.54 24.16
N GLN A 211 -0.63 1.15 24.40
CA GLN A 211 -0.98 -0.24 24.72
C GLN A 211 -1.11 -1.03 23.41
N LEU A 212 -0.05 -1.66 23.00
CA LEU A 212 -0.06 -2.50 21.80
C LEU A 212 -0.67 -3.87 22.15
N THR A 213 -1.83 -4.15 21.57
CA THR A 213 -2.49 -5.48 21.66
C THR A 213 -1.94 -6.47 20.63
N LEU A 214 -0.86 -6.11 19.94
CA LEU A 214 -0.24 -6.98 18.96
C LEU A 214 0.42 -8.18 19.66
N LYS A 215 0.00 -9.39 19.28
CA LYS A 215 0.68 -10.61 19.72
C LYS A 215 2.14 -10.57 19.31
N GLY A 216 3.04 -10.81 20.25
CA GLY A 216 4.45 -10.99 19.97
C GLY A 216 4.69 -12.18 19.05
N ARG A 217 5.88 -12.26 18.46
CA ARG A 217 6.25 -13.38 17.58
C ARG A 217 6.14 -14.73 18.33
N LEU A 218 6.53 -14.76 19.59
CA LEU A 218 6.48 -15.98 20.44
C LEU A 218 5.05 -16.44 20.73
N ASP A 219 4.10 -15.50 20.75
CA ASP A 219 2.68 -15.82 20.98
C ASP A 219 2.01 -16.42 19.75
N LYS A 220 2.64 -16.34 18.59
CA LYS A 220 2.14 -16.90 17.31
C LYS A 220 2.59 -18.34 17.06
N GLY A 221 3.40 -18.91 17.96
CA GLY A 221 4.00 -20.22 17.79
C GLY A 221 5.18 -20.24 16.81
N GLU A 222 5.72 -21.43 16.54
CA GLU A 222 6.83 -21.63 15.62
C GLU A 222 6.35 -21.36 14.17
N THR A 223 7.23 -20.70 13.39
CA THR A 223 6.99 -20.53 11.95
C THR A 223 7.12 -21.89 11.28
N PRO A 224 6.12 -22.41 10.58
CA PRO A 224 6.25 -23.66 9.81
C PRO A 224 7.38 -23.53 8.78
N LEU A 225 8.27 -24.53 8.73
CA LEU A 225 9.36 -24.64 7.76
C LEU A 225 8.84 -24.98 6.37
#